data_7af67401af4a554ab8a46ff8137dee58
#
_entry.id   7af67401af4a554ab8a46ff8137dee58
#
_cell.length_a   1.000
_cell.length_b   1.000
_cell.length_c   1.000
_cell.angle_alpha   90.00
_cell.angle_beta   90.00
_cell.angle_gamma   90.00
#
_symmetry.space_group_name_H-M   'P 1'
#
loop_
_entity.id
_entity.type
_entity.pdbx_description
1 polymer ?
#
loop_
_entity_poly.entity_id
_entity_poly.type
_entity_poly.pdbx_seq_one_letter_code
_entity_poly.pdbx_strand_id
1 'polypeptide(L)'
;SVDIMAPPGMEEMTQQLQGMFANLNKGGKPRKAPIQEALKLLEDEEAGKLIDPEDLKAQAVSAAEQTGIIFIDEIDKVAKRGEMGGADVSREGVQRDLLPLIEGCSVTTKHGTIKTDHILFIASGAFHLSKPADLIPELQGRLPIRVELEALTTSDFRRILTEPKAALTAQYQALLATEGVTIHFTESGVE
;
A
#
# COMPACT_ATOMS: atom_id res chain seq x y z
N SER A 1 -8.63 -22.15 36.90
CA SER A 1 -8.24 -23.29 36.04
C SER A 1 -9.39 -24.27 36.03
N VAL A 2 -9.98 -24.46 34.88
CA VAL A 2 -11.00 -25.49 34.66
C VAL A 2 -10.25 -26.68 34.05
N ASP A 3 -10.07 -27.75 34.86
CA ASP A 3 -9.54 -29.02 34.35
C ASP A 3 -10.66 -29.77 33.63
N ILE A 4 -10.54 -29.85 32.30
CA ILE A 4 -11.44 -30.65 31.48
C ILE A 4 -10.79 -32.01 31.31
N MET A 5 -11.29 -33.01 32.06
CA MET A 5 -10.92 -34.41 31.85
C MET A 5 -11.60 -34.93 30.59
N ALA A 6 -10.81 -35.20 29.56
CA ALA A 6 -11.28 -35.82 28.33
C ALA A 6 -11.21 -37.35 28.40
N PRO A 7 -12.17 -38.05 27.77
CA PRO A 7 -12.09 -39.52 27.58
C PRO A 7 -10.89 -39.89 26.70
N PRO A 8 -10.32 -41.10 26.83
CA PRO A 8 -9.19 -41.56 26.02
C PRO A 8 -9.54 -41.55 24.53
N GLY A 9 -8.73 -40.86 23.72
CA GLY A 9 -8.89 -40.69 22.26
C GLY A 9 -9.32 -39.31 21.78
N MET A 10 -9.56 -38.33 22.67
CA MET A 10 -9.93 -36.93 22.30
C MET A 10 -8.87 -35.90 22.73
N GLU A 11 -7.63 -36.31 22.90
CA GLU A 11 -6.55 -35.47 23.42
C GLU A 11 -6.21 -34.29 22.49
N GLU A 12 -6.21 -34.50 21.17
CA GLU A 12 -5.95 -33.44 20.20
C GLU A 12 -7.06 -32.38 20.19
N MET A 13 -8.32 -32.77 20.32
CA MET A 13 -9.44 -31.84 20.35
C MET A 13 -9.46 -31.00 21.64
N THR A 14 -9.02 -31.61 22.75
CA THR A 14 -8.89 -30.92 24.03
C THR A 14 -7.75 -29.90 24.01
N GLN A 15 -6.63 -30.23 23.36
CA GLN A 15 -5.52 -29.26 23.14
C GLN A 15 -5.92 -28.09 22.24
N GLN A 16 -6.70 -28.34 21.17
CA GLN A 16 -7.22 -27.26 20.32
C GLN A 16 -8.21 -26.38 21.08
N LEU A 17 -9.09 -26.92 21.86
CA LEU A 17 -10.02 -26.18 22.73
C LEU A 17 -9.29 -25.40 23.82
N GLN A 18 -8.30 -26.00 24.49
CA GLN A 18 -7.46 -25.26 25.45
C GLN A 18 -6.68 -24.11 24.81
N GLY A 19 -6.19 -24.31 23.59
CA GLY A 19 -5.55 -23.24 22.80
C GLY A 19 -6.50 -22.08 22.45
N MET A 20 -7.75 -22.38 22.10
CA MET A 20 -8.78 -21.38 21.87
C MET A 20 -9.17 -20.64 23.15
N PHE A 21 -9.37 -21.36 24.27
CA PHE A 21 -9.68 -20.73 25.57
C PHE A 21 -8.50 -19.94 26.16
N ALA A 22 -7.26 -20.36 25.92
CA ALA A 22 -6.08 -19.59 26.32
C ALA A 22 -5.94 -18.28 25.54
N ASN A 23 -6.41 -18.23 24.28
CA ASN A 23 -6.48 -17.02 23.48
C ASN A 23 -7.64 -16.06 23.88
N LEU A 24 -8.77 -16.62 24.33
CA LEU A 24 -9.91 -15.85 24.84
C LEU A 24 -9.64 -15.24 26.23
N ASN A 25 -8.74 -15.83 27.01
CA ASN A 25 -8.43 -15.40 28.38
C ASN A 25 -7.10 -14.65 28.47
N LYS A 26 -6.68 -13.94 27.44
CA LYS A 26 -5.66 -12.91 27.53
C LYS A 26 -6.24 -11.67 28.22
N GLY A 27 -6.70 -11.84 29.44
CA GLY A 27 -6.85 -10.77 30.42
C GLY A 27 -5.48 -10.08 30.51
N GLY A 28 -5.35 -8.85 30.03
CA GLY A 28 -4.11 -8.11 30.01
C GLY A 28 -3.47 -8.11 31.39
N LYS A 29 -2.16 -8.40 31.47
CA LYS A 29 -1.42 -8.29 32.74
C LYS A 29 -1.63 -6.86 33.27
N PRO A 30 -1.97 -6.68 34.57
CA PRO A 30 -2.17 -5.36 35.13
C PRO A 30 -0.91 -4.51 34.92
N ARG A 31 -1.02 -3.47 34.13
CA ARG A 31 0.06 -2.51 33.85
C ARG A 31 -0.11 -1.32 34.79
N LYS A 32 0.91 -1.02 35.57
CA LYS A 32 0.94 0.21 36.36
C LYS A 32 1.45 1.34 35.44
N ALA A 33 0.66 2.39 35.31
CA ALA A 33 1.00 3.58 34.54
C ALA A 33 0.61 4.84 35.34
N PRO A 34 1.22 6.00 35.09
CA PRO A 34 0.74 7.28 35.61
C PRO A 34 -0.72 7.53 35.21
N ILE A 35 -1.49 8.23 36.06
CA ILE A 35 -2.94 8.42 35.85
C ILE A 35 -3.26 9.02 34.48
N GLN A 36 -2.50 10.02 34.02
CA GLN A 36 -2.71 10.66 32.72
C GLN A 36 -2.48 9.69 31.54
N GLU A 37 -1.44 8.85 31.62
CA GLU A 37 -1.16 7.81 30.62
C GLU A 37 -2.23 6.72 30.65
N ALA A 38 -2.66 6.30 31.84
CA ALA A 38 -3.70 5.30 32.02
C ALA A 38 -5.06 5.76 31.47
N LEU A 39 -5.44 7.02 31.66
CA LEU A 39 -6.67 7.59 31.09
C LEU A 39 -6.63 7.55 29.56
N LYS A 40 -5.52 7.94 28.94
CA LYS A 40 -5.37 7.90 27.48
C LYS A 40 -5.43 6.47 26.93
N LEU A 41 -4.76 5.52 27.60
CA LEU A 41 -4.81 4.11 27.22
C LEU A 41 -6.22 3.52 27.33
N LEU A 42 -6.98 3.89 28.38
CA LEU A 42 -8.37 3.45 28.55
C LEU A 42 -9.29 4.09 27.50
N GLU A 43 -9.09 5.36 27.18
CA GLU A 43 -9.84 6.06 26.14
C GLU A 43 -9.61 5.39 24.77
N ASP A 44 -8.36 5.09 24.42
CA ASP A 44 -8.01 4.38 23.18
C ASP A 44 -8.60 2.95 23.15
N GLU A 45 -8.60 2.25 24.31
CA GLU A 45 -9.18 0.91 24.43
C GLU A 45 -10.71 0.94 24.27
N GLU A 46 -11.39 1.88 24.93
CA GLU A 46 -12.85 2.01 24.82
C GLU A 46 -13.27 2.51 23.42
N ALA A 47 -12.53 3.45 22.83
CA ALA A 47 -12.75 3.87 21.45
C ALA A 47 -12.62 2.70 20.48
N GLY A 48 -11.61 1.82 20.67
CA GLY A 48 -11.44 0.64 19.87
C GLY A 48 -12.61 -0.37 19.96
N LYS A 49 -13.30 -0.44 21.09
CA LYS A 49 -14.48 -1.30 21.27
C LYS A 49 -15.73 -0.79 20.54
N LEU A 50 -15.78 0.52 20.22
CA LEU A 50 -16.88 1.13 19.47
C LEU A 50 -16.82 0.86 17.97
N ILE A 51 -15.69 0.36 17.48
CA ILE A 51 -15.48 0.03 16.07
C ILE A 51 -15.76 -1.45 15.88
N ASP A 52 -16.71 -1.79 15.01
CA ASP A 52 -16.89 -3.16 14.54
C ASP A 52 -15.83 -3.46 13.45
N PRO A 53 -14.90 -4.39 13.69
CA PRO A 53 -13.85 -4.72 12.73
C PRO A 53 -14.39 -5.29 11.41
N GLU A 54 -15.52 -6.01 11.44
CA GLU A 54 -16.11 -6.57 10.22
C GLU A 54 -16.82 -5.48 9.39
N ASP A 55 -17.50 -4.56 10.04
CA ASP A 55 -18.10 -3.40 9.35
C ASP A 55 -17.01 -2.48 8.75
N LEU A 56 -15.95 -2.20 9.52
CA LEU A 56 -14.80 -1.44 9.01
C LEU A 56 -14.17 -2.10 7.78
N LYS A 57 -14.01 -3.40 7.81
CA LYS A 57 -13.47 -4.19 6.69
C LYS A 57 -14.39 -4.15 5.47
N ALA A 58 -15.70 -4.30 5.69
CA ALA A 58 -16.69 -4.22 4.61
C ALA A 58 -16.69 -2.82 3.95
N GLN A 59 -16.65 -1.76 4.76
CA GLN A 59 -16.54 -0.38 4.27
C GLN A 59 -15.24 -0.15 3.51
N ALA A 60 -14.10 -0.66 4.00
CA ALA A 60 -12.81 -0.53 3.33
C ALA A 60 -12.78 -1.24 1.96
N VAL A 61 -13.33 -2.46 1.87
CA VAL A 61 -13.48 -3.19 0.60
C VAL A 61 -14.36 -2.41 -0.36
N SER A 62 -15.52 -1.95 0.09
CA SER A 62 -16.44 -1.15 -0.74
C SER A 62 -15.81 0.16 -1.22
N ALA A 63 -15.09 0.87 -0.36
CA ALA A 63 -14.38 2.09 -0.74
C ALA A 63 -13.29 1.81 -1.78
N ALA A 64 -12.52 0.73 -1.60
CA ALA A 64 -11.50 0.33 -2.57
C ALA A 64 -12.11 -0.02 -3.94
N GLU A 65 -13.22 -0.73 -3.97
CA GLU A 65 -13.93 -1.08 -5.21
C GLU A 65 -14.49 0.14 -5.95
N GLN A 66 -15.06 1.11 -5.23
CA GLN A 66 -15.84 2.21 -5.83
C GLN A 66 -15.01 3.47 -6.08
N THR A 67 -13.96 3.70 -5.30
CA THR A 67 -13.15 4.93 -5.35
C THR A 67 -11.65 4.66 -5.36
N GLY A 68 -11.22 3.40 -5.51
CA GLY A 68 -9.82 3.01 -5.53
C GLY A 68 -9.08 3.56 -6.74
N ILE A 69 -7.80 3.87 -6.54
CA ILE A 69 -6.86 4.26 -7.60
C ILE A 69 -5.65 3.34 -7.51
N ILE A 70 -5.26 2.75 -8.63
CA ILE A 70 -4.07 1.92 -8.76
C ILE A 70 -3.06 2.60 -9.67
N PHE A 71 -1.86 2.83 -9.17
CA PHE A 71 -0.74 3.30 -9.96
C PHE A 71 0.13 2.12 -10.41
N ILE A 72 0.41 2.06 -11.71
CA ILE A 72 1.36 1.13 -12.33
C ILE A 72 2.54 1.95 -12.79
N ASP A 73 3.62 1.93 -12.05
CA ASP A 73 4.83 2.67 -12.42
C ASP A 73 5.73 1.86 -13.37
N GLU A 74 6.58 2.55 -14.13
CA GLU A 74 7.52 1.97 -15.07
C GLU A 74 6.90 1.03 -16.11
N ILE A 75 5.70 1.32 -16.63
CA ILE A 75 5.02 0.50 -17.65
C ILE A 75 5.85 0.39 -18.94
N ASP A 76 6.75 1.32 -19.21
CA ASP A 76 7.69 1.27 -20.34
C ASP A 76 8.68 0.09 -20.26
N LYS A 77 8.90 -0.50 -19.06
CA LYS A 77 9.77 -1.66 -18.89
C LYS A 77 9.19 -2.93 -19.48
N VAL A 78 7.87 -3.00 -19.61
CA VAL A 78 7.16 -4.13 -20.23
C VAL A 78 6.78 -3.85 -21.68
N ALA A 79 7.06 -2.66 -22.21
CA ALA A 79 6.91 -2.36 -23.65
C ALA A 79 7.95 -3.10 -24.49
N LYS A 80 7.63 -3.38 -25.77
CA LYS A 80 8.57 -3.99 -26.71
C LYS A 80 9.76 -3.07 -26.94
N ARG A 81 10.97 -3.63 -27.03
CA ARG A 81 12.22 -2.86 -27.23
C ARG A 81 12.98 -3.30 -28.49
N GLY A 82 12.30 -3.48 -29.62
CA GLY A 82 12.96 -3.82 -30.87
C GLY A 82 12.86 -5.29 -31.27
N GLU A 83 13.73 -5.74 -32.18
CA GLU A 83 13.58 -7.03 -32.90
C GLU A 83 13.67 -8.26 -31.99
N MET A 84 12.81 -9.20 -32.30
CA MET A 84 12.56 -10.54 -31.74
C MET A 84 13.67 -11.17 -30.89
N GLY A 85 13.47 -11.17 -29.56
CA GLY A 85 14.22 -12.00 -28.62
C GLY A 85 13.27 -12.56 -27.57
N GLY A 86 13.62 -13.68 -26.92
CA GLY A 86 12.80 -14.33 -25.89
C GLY A 86 12.36 -13.42 -24.74
N ALA A 87 13.08 -12.31 -24.53
CA ALA A 87 12.71 -11.28 -23.54
C ALA A 87 11.42 -10.51 -23.92
N ASP A 88 11.11 -10.33 -25.20
CA ASP A 88 9.91 -9.62 -25.63
C ASP A 88 8.64 -10.46 -25.45
N VAL A 89 8.73 -11.78 -25.60
CA VAL A 89 7.63 -12.70 -25.28
C VAL A 89 7.27 -12.62 -23.79
N SER A 90 8.27 -12.55 -22.92
CA SER A 90 8.04 -12.39 -21.46
C SER A 90 7.39 -11.05 -21.12
N ARG A 91 7.82 -9.95 -21.75
CA ARG A 91 7.22 -8.61 -21.54
C ARG A 91 5.78 -8.54 -22.01
N GLU A 92 5.49 -9.13 -23.18
CA GLU A 92 4.11 -9.22 -23.67
C GLU A 92 3.25 -10.07 -22.74
N GLY A 93 3.78 -11.16 -22.17
CA GLY A 93 3.11 -11.97 -21.15
C GLY A 93 2.67 -11.13 -19.95
N VAL A 94 3.56 -10.32 -19.39
CA VAL A 94 3.23 -9.42 -18.25
C VAL A 94 2.14 -8.42 -18.63
N GLN A 95 2.18 -7.85 -19.84
CA GLN A 95 1.11 -6.94 -20.28
C GLN A 95 -0.24 -7.66 -20.37
N ARG A 96 -0.26 -8.90 -20.86
CA ARG A 96 -1.48 -9.73 -20.92
C ARG A 96 -2.00 -10.10 -19.53
N ASP A 97 -1.12 -10.31 -18.56
CA ASP A 97 -1.50 -10.60 -17.17
C ASP A 97 -2.14 -9.40 -16.47
N LEU A 98 -1.82 -8.17 -16.91
CA LEU A 98 -2.45 -6.94 -16.41
C LEU A 98 -3.86 -6.71 -16.97
N LEU A 99 -4.18 -7.25 -18.14
CA LEU A 99 -5.47 -6.99 -18.80
C LEU A 99 -6.68 -7.37 -17.94
N PRO A 100 -6.76 -8.57 -17.33
CA PRO A 100 -7.91 -8.91 -16.48
C PRO A 100 -8.13 -7.95 -15.33
N LEU A 101 -7.04 -7.42 -14.74
CA LEU A 101 -7.13 -6.45 -13.65
C LEU A 101 -7.73 -5.12 -14.10
N ILE A 102 -7.32 -4.65 -15.29
CA ILE A 102 -7.77 -3.36 -15.85
C ILE A 102 -9.17 -3.49 -16.47
N GLU A 103 -9.51 -4.67 -16.98
CA GLU A 103 -10.84 -4.96 -17.59
C GLU A 103 -11.93 -5.21 -16.57
N GLY A 104 -11.56 -5.56 -15.34
CA GLY A 104 -12.45 -5.92 -14.26
C GLY A 104 -12.39 -7.41 -13.94
N CYS A 105 -11.94 -7.72 -12.74
CA CYS A 105 -11.92 -9.08 -12.22
C CYS A 105 -12.10 -9.09 -10.69
N SER A 106 -12.27 -10.27 -10.13
CA SER A 106 -12.33 -10.48 -8.68
C SER A 106 -10.95 -10.90 -8.17
N VAL A 107 -10.38 -10.11 -7.26
CA VAL A 107 -9.08 -10.35 -6.63
C VAL A 107 -9.28 -10.70 -5.16
N THR A 108 -8.77 -11.86 -4.74
CA THR A 108 -8.81 -12.25 -3.33
C THR A 108 -7.68 -11.57 -2.57
N THR A 109 -8.03 -10.88 -1.51
CA THR A 109 -7.09 -10.21 -0.61
C THR A 109 -7.23 -10.74 0.82
N LYS A 110 -6.31 -10.39 1.71
CA LYS A 110 -6.40 -10.72 3.15
C LYS A 110 -7.62 -10.07 3.84
N HIS A 111 -8.25 -9.08 3.22
CA HIS A 111 -9.42 -8.37 3.76
C HIS A 111 -10.73 -8.75 3.05
N GLY A 112 -10.69 -9.64 2.10
CA GLY A 112 -11.83 -10.09 1.32
C GLY A 112 -11.57 -10.02 -0.18
N THR A 113 -12.57 -10.39 -0.96
CA THR A 113 -12.51 -10.30 -2.43
C THR A 113 -12.91 -8.89 -2.86
N ILE A 114 -12.11 -8.31 -3.76
CA ILE A 114 -12.29 -6.97 -4.32
C ILE A 114 -12.54 -7.11 -5.82
N LYS A 115 -13.54 -6.41 -6.34
CA LYS A 115 -13.79 -6.26 -7.78
C LYS A 115 -13.10 -5.02 -8.31
N THR A 116 -12.42 -5.15 -9.45
CA THR A 116 -11.61 -4.05 -10.01
C THR A 116 -12.34 -3.21 -11.07
N ASP A 117 -13.61 -3.50 -11.34
CA ASP A 117 -14.41 -2.90 -12.42
C ASP A 117 -14.49 -1.37 -12.37
N HIS A 118 -14.52 -0.79 -11.17
CA HIS A 118 -14.63 0.65 -10.97
C HIS A 118 -13.35 1.30 -10.46
N ILE A 119 -12.25 0.56 -10.37
CA ILE A 119 -10.96 1.10 -9.94
C ILE A 119 -10.31 1.89 -11.08
N LEU A 120 -9.83 3.08 -10.79
CA LEU A 120 -9.06 3.88 -11.74
C LEU A 120 -7.63 3.38 -11.83
N PHE A 121 -7.19 3.01 -13.03
CA PHE A 121 -5.80 2.64 -13.30
C PHE A 121 -5.05 3.81 -13.93
N ILE A 122 -3.91 4.16 -13.36
CA ILE A 122 -3.00 5.19 -13.87
C ILE A 122 -1.64 4.53 -14.09
N ALA A 123 -1.20 4.45 -15.34
CA ALA A 123 0.11 3.91 -15.69
C ALA A 123 1.08 5.05 -16.01
N SER A 124 2.30 4.98 -15.49
CA SER A 124 3.37 5.92 -15.76
C SER A 124 4.60 5.22 -16.32
N GLY A 125 5.39 5.92 -17.10
CA GLY A 125 6.64 5.41 -17.66
C GLY A 125 7.43 6.51 -18.36
N ALA A 126 8.74 6.40 -18.34
CA ALA A 126 9.63 7.39 -18.94
C ALA A 126 9.74 7.26 -20.48
N PHE A 127 9.47 6.09 -21.03
CA PHE A 127 9.47 5.77 -22.47
C PHE A 127 10.72 6.25 -23.25
N HIS A 128 11.90 6.25 -22.59
CA HIS A 128 13.16 6.68 -23.24
C HIS A 128 13.60 5.78 -24.39
N LEU A 129 13.34 4.48 -24.30
CA LEU A 129 13.77 3.44 -25.28
C LEU A 129 12.58 2.78 -25.98
N SER A 130 11.36 3.18 -25.66
CA SER A 130 10.12 2.65 -26.23
C SER A 130 9.10 3.78 -26.29
N LYS A 131 7.95 3.53 -26.90
CA LYS A 131 6.85 4.47 -27.00
C LYS A 131 5.59 3.84 -26.40
N PRO A 132 4.59 4.60 -25.97
CA PRO A 132 3.29 4.06 -25.58
C PRO A 132 2.65 3.17 -26.68
N ALA A 133 2.97 3.41 -27.94
CA ALA A 133 2.53 2.59 -29.08
C ALA A 133 3.20 1.20 -29.14
N ASP A 134 4.25 0.96 -28.37
CA ASP A 134 4.94 -0.33 -28.29
C ASP A 134 4.31 -1.26 -27.22
N LEU A 135 3.31 -0.79 -26.48
CA LEU A 135 2.43 -1.61 -25.68
C LEU A 135 1.48 -2.41 -26.58
N ILE A 136 0.98 -3.56 -26.11
CA ILE A 136 0.01 -4.33 -26.88
C ILE A 136 -1.27 -3.53 -27.14
N PRO A 137 -1.92 -3.71 -28.31
CA PRO A 137 -3.09 -2.91 -28.69
C PRO A 137 -4.22 -2.95 -27.66
N GLU A 138 -4.44 -4.11 -27.03
CA GLU A 138 -5.46 -4.30 -26.03
C GLU A 138 -5.23 -3.40 -24.82
N LEU A 139 -3.99 -3.33 -24.34
CA LEU A 139 -3.63 -2.46 -23.20
C LEU A 139 -3.72 -0.99 -23.56
N GLN A 140 -3.33 -0.60 -24.77
CA GLN A 140 -3.50 0.77 -25.28
C GLN A 140 -4.98 1.17 -25.32
N GLY A 141 -5.87 0.26 -25.69
CA GLY A 141 -7.31 0.50 -25.72
C GLY A 141 -7.92 0.70 -24.34
N ARG A 142 -7.32 0.11 -23.29
CA ARG A 142 -7.76 0.25 -21.90
C ARG A 142 -7.14 1.44 -21.16
N LEU A 143 -6.06 1.99 -21.67
CA LEU A 143 -5.38 3.20 -21.19
C LEU A 143 -5.44 4.30 -22.29
N PRO A 144 -6.64 4.77 -22.68
CA PRO A 144 -6.80 5.62 -23.86
C PRO A 144 -6.36 7.06 -23.61
N ILE A 145 -6.39 7.52 -22.36
CA ILE A 145 -6.02 8.88 -21.99
C ILE A 145 -4.50 8.94 -21.82
N ARG A 146 -3.85 9.77 -22.61
CA ARG A 146 -2.40 9.95 -22.56
C ARG A 146 -2.10 11.38 -22.16
N VAL A 147 -1.20 11.53 -21.19
CA VAL A 147 -0.71 12.80 -20.71
C VAL A 147 0.81 12.76 -20.80
N GLU A 148 1.39 13.77 -21.44
CA GLU A 148 2.83 13.98 -21.47
C GLU A 148 3.19 15.07 -20.47
N LEU A 149 4.13 14.76 -19.57
CA LEU A 149 4.62 15.70 -18.58
C LEU A 149 5.77 16.50 -19.17
N GLU A 150 5.75 17.80 -18.94
CA GLU A 150 6.84 18.68 -19.34
C GLU A 150 8.09 18.45 -18.48
N ALA A 151 9.27 18.74 -19.06
CA ALA A 151 10.52 18.69 -18.32
C ALA A 151 10.53 19.75 -17.22
N LEU A 152 11.04 19.39 -16.05
CA LEU A 152 11.18 20.31 -14.92
C LEU A 152 12.19 21.41 -15.25
N THR A 153 11.82 22.65 -14.93
CA THR A 153 12.71 23.82 -15.00
C THR A 153 13.51 23.99 -13.70
N THR A 154 14.54 24.84 -13.72
CA THR A 154 15.29 25.20 -12.49
C THR A 154 14.35 25.75 -11.41
N SER A 155 13.34 26.54 -11.80
CA SER A 155 12.37 27.07 -10.84
C SER A 155 11.50 25.97 -10.20
N ASP A 156 11.16 24.93 -10.96
CA ASP A 156 10.40 23.79 -10.45
C ASP A 156 11.23 22.98 -9.45
N PHE A 157 12.50 22.72 -9.75
CA PHE A 157 13.40 22.06 -8.81
C PHE A 157 13.54 22.83 -7.50
N ARG A 158 13.66 24.14 -7.57
CA ARG A 158 13.73 25.03 -6.42
C ARG A 158 12.47 24.90 -5.53
N ARG A 159 11.30 24.92 -6.16
CA ARG A 159 10.01 24.73 -5.47
C ARG A 159 9.90 23.33 -4.85
N ILE A 160 10.30 22.30 -5.56
CA ILE A 160 10.29 20.91 -5.05
C ILE A 160 11.19 20.76 -3.82
N LEU A 161 12.30 21.47 -3.77
CA LEU A 161 13.22 21.42 -2.63
C LEU A 161 12.71 22.19 -1.40
N THR A 162 11.76 23.10 -1.54
CA THR A 162 11.37 24.04 -0.46
C THR A 162 9.89 24.03 -0.08
N GLU A 163 8.97 23.84 -1.01
CA GLU A 163 7.53 23.99 -0.78
C GLU A 163 6.82 22.76 -0.13
N PRO A 164 7.13 21.51 -0.52
CA PRO A 164 6.45 20.35 0.05
C PRO A 164 6.72 20.20 1.55
N LYS A 165 5.70 19.76 2.33
CA LYS A 165 5.87 19.48 3.76
C LYS A 165 6.98 18.45 4.04
N ALA A 166 7.16 17.49 3.14
CA ALA A 166 8.21 16.48 3.18
C ALA A 166 9.31 16.79 2.13
N ALA A 167 9.65 18.06 1.94
CA ALA A 167 10.74 18.43 1.06
C ALA A 167 12.05 17.78 1.50
N LEU A 168 12.93 17.46 0.56
CA LEU A 168 14.20 16.78 0.84
C LEU A 168 15.04 17.55 1.86
N THR A 169 15.06 18.88 1.77
CA THR A 169 15.72 19.77 2.74
C THR A 169 15.19 19.58 4.16
N ALA A 170 13.86 19.50 4.31
CA ALA A 170 13.22 19.27 5.62
C ALA A 170 13.52 17.86 6.16
N GLN A 171 13.56 16.85 5.29
CA GLN A 171 13.92 15.49 5.66
C GLN A 171 15.36 15.41 6.20
N TYR A 172 16.32 16.02 5.50
CA TYR A 172 17.71 16.05 5.98
C TYR A 172 17.88 16.86 7.26
N GLN A 173 17.15 17.96 7.42
CA GLN A 173 17.14 18.71 8.70
C GLN A 173 16.66 17.84 9.85
N ALA A 174 15.56 17.13 9.67
CA ALA A 174 15.01 16.23 10.68
C ALA A 174 15.96 15.05 10.98
N LEU A 175 16.57 14.45 9.96
CA LEU A 175 17.49 13.33 10.10
C LEU A 175 18.74 13.75 10.89
N LEU A 176 19.38 14.85 10.53
CA LEU A 176 20.60 15.31 11.20
C LEU A 176 20.33 15.85 12.61
N ALA A 177 19.13 16.36 12.87
CA ALA A 177 18.73 16.77 14.21
C ALA A 177 18.71 15.60 15.21
N THR A 178 18.50 14.36 14.76
CA THR A 178 18.58 13.17 15.63
C THR A 178 19.99 12.92 16.16
N GLU A 179 21.01 13.35 15.42
CA GLU A 179 22.42 13.28 15.81
C GLU A 179 22.92 14.58 16.47
N GLY A 180 22.01 15.50 16.81
CA GLY A 180 22.35 16.78 17.42
C GLY A 180 23.01 17.79 16.46
N VAL A 181 22.95 17.55 15.15
CA VAL A 181 23.49 18.43 14.11
C VAL A 181 22.39 19.30 13.54
N THR A 182 22.60 20.63 13.56
CA THR A 182 21.67 21.59 12.91
C THR A 182 22.24 21.96 11.54
N ILE A 183 21.42 21.74 10.49
CA ILE A 183 21.75 22.15 9.12
C ILE A 183 20.78 23.22 8.65
N HIS A 184 21.32 24.22 7.93
CA HIS A 184 20.55 25.28 7.29
C HIS A 184 20.84 25.30 5.80
N PHE A 185 19.80 25.24 4.98
CA PHE A 185 19.88 25.43 3.54
C PHE A 185 19.67 26.93 3.24
N THR A 186 20.68 27.60 2.73
CA THR A 186 20.60 29.01 2.29
C THR A 186 19.95 29.09 0.92
N GLU A 187 19.40 30.26 0.54
CA GLU A 187 18.85 30.46 -0.80
C GLU A 187 19.88 30.12 -1.89
N SER A 188 21.13 30.58 -1.73
CA SER A 188 22.21 30.28 -2.68
C SER A 188 22.66 28.81 -2.67
N GLY A 189 22.30 28.03 -1.64
CA GLY A 189 22.55 26.59 -1.58
C GLY A 189 21.45 25.76 -2.21
N VAL A 190 20.30 26.36 -2.48
CA VAL A 190 19.16 25.75 -3.18
C VAL A 190 19.19 26.08 -4.67
N GLU A 191 19.84 27.16 -5.08
CA GLU A 191 20.10 27.54 -6.48
C GLU A 191 21.15 26.63 -7.14
#